data_b0451a1b3559374fe36ac55f3ff478dd
#
_entry.id   b0451a1b3559374fe36ac55f3ff478dd
#
_cell.length_a   1.000
_cell.length_b   1.000
_cell.length_c   1.000
_cell.angle_alpha   90.00
_cell.angle_beta   90.00
_cell.angle_gamma   90.00
#
_symmetry.space_group_name_H-M   'P 1'
#
loop_
_entity.id
_entity.type
_entity.pdbx_description
1 polymer ?
#
loop_
_entity_poly.entity_id
_entity_poly.type
_entity_poly.pdbx_seq_one_letter_code
_entity_poly.pdbx_strand_id
1 'polypeptide(L)'
;MKIAIIDYEIGNLANVYNAWRRLGQDPVITRDPQVIREAALVELPDVGAIRDAMANLQKFDLIPLLQEEVKAGKFFMGVCLGMHALFERDFEGGTYDCLGFLPGDVVPFETKLKVPHMGWNELEFRKANHWLRQGLPAHPYVSYHKSPADTPDVIATAEYDGPVPAICGIDNVLGMQFHPEKSGRVGAQLLQNVVDYVQKG
;
A
#
# COMPACT_ATOMS: atom_id res chain seq x y z
N MET A 1 3.08 8.64 -16.79
CA MET A 1 2.31 9.51 -15.88
C MET A 1 3.17 9.99 -14.72
N LYS A 2 2.83 11.16 -14.13
CA LYS A 2 3.49 11.65 -12.92
C LYS A 2 2.99 10.87 -11.70
N ILE A 3 3.92 10.39 -10.86
CA ILE A 3 3.63 9.66 -9.62
C ILE A 3 4.30 10.40 -8.47
N ALA A 4 3.54 10.78 -7.45
CA ALA A 4 4.09 11.36 -6.23
C ALA A 4 4.38 10.25 -5.22
N ILE A 5 5.64 10.04 -4.90
CA ILE A 5 6.09 9.16 -3.82
C ILE A 5 6.28 10.05 -2.59
N ILE A 6 5.49 9.81 -1.56
CA ILE A 6 5.48 10.67 -0.37
C ILE A 6 6.77 10.50 0.42
N ASP A 7 7.49 11.61 0.59
CA ASP A 7 8.68 11.71 1.45
C ASP A 7 8.28 12.23 2.83
N TYR A 8 8.10 11.34 3.78
CA TYR A 8 7.85 11.68 5.18
C TYR A 8 8.97 11.21 6.12
N GLU A 9 10.20 11.22 5.60
CA GLU A 9 11.45 10.91 6.32
C GLU A 9 11.61 9.45 6.75
N ILE A 10 10.82 8.52 6.19
CA ILE A 10 10.91 7.10 6.46
C ILE A 10 10.95 6.35 5.11
N GLY A 11 11.61 5.18 5.06
CA GLY A 11 11.53 4.23 3.97
C GLY A 11 12.63 4.17 2.95
N ASN A 12 12.54 3.15 2.09
CA ASN A 12 13.46 2.93 0.98
C ASN A 12 12.92 3.51 -0.33
N LEU A 13 12.79 4.84 -0.37
CA LEU A 13 12.20 5.57 -1.49
C LEU A 13 12.92 5.32 -2.83
N ALA A 14 14.22 5.04 -2.79
CA ALA A 14 15.01 4.81 -4.00
C ALA A 14 14.58 3.55 -4.76
N ASN A 15 14.23 2.46 -4.07
CA ASN A 15 13.77 1.24 -4.72
C ASN A 15 12.40 1.43 -5.37
N VAL A 16 11.49 2.12 -4.69
CA VAL A 16 10.16 2.47 -5.20
C VAL A 16 10.29 3.37 -6.43
N TYR A 17 11.07 4.44 -6.34
CA TYR A 17 11.37 5.33 -7.45
C TYR A 17 11.90 4.57 -8.67
N ASN A 18 12.89 3.69 -8.47
CA ASN A 18 13.47 2.91 -9.55
C ASN A 18 12.49 1.91 -10.16
N ALA A 19 11.57 1.34 -9.38
CA ALA A 19 10.54 0.43 -9.89
C ALA A 19 9.63 1.17 -10.90
N TRP A 20 9.13 2.34 -10.56
CA TRP A 20 8.31 3.17 -11.45
C TRP A 20 9.09 3.65 -12.68
N ARG A 21 10.37 4.04 -12.53
CA ARG A 21 11.22 4.42 -13.65
C ARG A 21 11.39 3.30 -14.67
N ARG A 22 11.56 2.06 -14.20
CA ARG A 22 11.67 0.86 -15.09
C ARG A 22 10.40 0.61 -15.89
N LEU A 23 9.25 1.03 -15.40
CA LEU A 23 7.97 0.97 -16.10
C LEU A 23 7.70 2.20 -16.98
N GLY A 24 8.70 3.07 -17.19
CA GLY A 24 8.59 4.25 -18.04
C GLY A 24 7.73 5.37 -17.44
N GLN A 25 7.48 5.34 -16.12
CA GLN A 25 6.73 6.38 -15.43
C GLN A 25 7.64 7.54 -14.99
N ASP A 26 7.03 8.63 -14.52
CA ASP A 26 7.69 9.83 -14.03
C ASP A 26 7.47 10.00 -12.52
N PRO A 27 8.18 9.22 -11.68
CA PRO A 27 8.07 9.32 -10.23
C PRO A 27 8.82 10.56 -9.71
N VAL A 28 8.25 11.19 -8.70
CA VAL A 28 8.84 12.30 -7.95
C VAL A 28 8.73 12.00 -6.46
N ILE A 29 9.87 11.93 -5.77
CA ILE A 29 9.90 11.85 -4.30
C ILE A 29 9.65 13.24 -3.77
N THR A 30 8.58 13.44 -3.02
CA THR A 30 8.13 14.78 -2.67
C THR A 30 7.25 14.83 -1.41
N ARG A 31 7.24 15.98 -0.77
CA ARG A 31 6.24 16.43 0.20
C ARG A 31 5.59 17.75 -0.22
N ASP A 32 5.91 18.24 -1.42
CA ASP A 32 5.36 19.47 -1.95
C ASP A 32 3.88 19.29 -2.34
N PRO A 33 2.94 20.05 -1.74
CA PRO A 33 1.52 19.92 -2.00
C PRO A 33 1.15 20.12 -3.48
N GLN A 34 1.86 20.99 -4.20
CA GLN A 34 1.56 21.25 -5.61
C GLN A 34 1.91 20.02 -6.45
N VAL A 35 3.08 19.41 -6.21
CA VAL A 35 3.53 18.21 -6.93
C VAL A 35 2.58 17.04 -6.67
N ILE A 36 2.11 16.89 -5.40
CA ILE A 36 1.13 15.86 -5.00
C ILE A 36 -0.21 16.07 -5.74
N ARG A 37 -0.70 17.33 -5.80
CA ARG A 37 -1.93 17.67 -6.53
C ARG A 37 -1.84 17.42 -8.04
N GLU A 38 -0.69 17.63 -8.64
CA GLU A 38 -0.47 17.41 -10.07
C GLU A 38 -0.24 15.95 -10.47
N ALA A 39 0.09 15.08 -9.51
CA ALA A 39 0.33 13.68 -9.77
C ALA A 39 -0.96 12.94 -10.14
N ALA A 40 -0.86 11.95 -11.03
CA ALA A 40 -1.97 11.07 -11.36
C ALA A 40 -2.17 9.94 -10.30
N LEU A 41 -1.10 9.59 -9.61
CA LEU A 41 -1.06 8.59 -8.55
C LEU A 41 -0.20 9.11 -7.40
N VAL A 42 -0.67 8.88 -6.19
CA VAL A 42 0.10 9.11 -4.96
C VAL A 42 0.43 7.76 -4.35
N GLU A 43 1.70 7.53 -4.05
CA GLU A 43 2.15 6.34 -3.33
C GLU A 43 2.68 6.72 -1.95
N LEU A 44 2.13 6.05 -0.94
CA LEU A 44 2.64 6.03 0.42
C LEU A 44 3.44 4.74 0.63
N PRO A 45 4.75 4.78 0.44
CA PRO A 45 5.60 3.61 0.65
C PRO A 45 5.82 3.41 2.14
N ASP A 46 6.26 2.24 2.62
CA ASP A 46 7.21 2.21 3.71
C ASP A 46 7.49 0.91 4.45
N VAL A 47 8.55 1.05 5.31
CA VAL A 47 8.97 0.10 6.35
C VAL A 47 9.19 0.89 7.65
N GLY A 48 8.82 0.33 8.80
CA GLY A 48 9.00 0.99 10.09
C GLY A 48 7.82 0.78 11.04
N ALA A 49 7.63 1.67 12.00
CA ALA A 49 6.53 1.65 12.96
C ALA A 49 5.44 2.66 12.56
N ILE A 50 4.19 2.24 12.64
CA ILE A 50 3.03 3.09 12.31
C ILE A 50 3.00 4.38 13.14
N ARG A 51 3.41 4.32 14.41
CA ARG A 51 3.55 5.47 15.28
C ARG A 51 4.39 6.58 14.64
N ASP A 52 5.55 6.21 14.14
CA ASP A 52 6.52 7.18 13.60
C ASP A 52 6.05 7.69 12.22
N ALA A 53 5.42 6.81 11.43
CA ALA A 53 4.82 7.17 10.16
C ALA A 53 3.72 8.23 10.34
N MET A 54 2.74 7.98 11.21
CA MET A 54 1.65 8.93 11.45
C MET A 54 2.15 10.24 12.07
N ALA A 55 3.13 10.17 12.99
CA ALA A 55 3.75 11.36 13.57
C ALA A 55 4.45 12.22 12.51
N ASN A 56 5.16 11.61 11.56
CA ASN A 56 5.83 12.34 10.48
C ASN A 56 4.84 12.90 9.46
N LEU A 57 3.80 12.14 9.08
CA LEU A 57 2.73 12.67 8.22
C LEU A 57 2.05 13.89 8.85
N GLN A 58 1.80 13.85 10.17
CA GLN A 58 1.26 14.97 10.93
C GLN A 58 2.25 16.15 11.00
N LYS A 59 3.52 15.89 11.28
CA LYS A 59 4.59 16.91 11.35
C LYS A 59 4.71 17.74 10.08
N PHE A 60 4.48 17.12 8.93
CA PHE A 60 4.58 17.77 7.62
C PHE A 60 3.23 18.24 7.05
N ASP A 61 2.17 18.25 7.84
CA ASP A 61 0.81 18.63 7.44
C ASP A 61 0.29 17.87 6.20
N LEU A 62 0.75 16.62 6.02
CA LEU A 62 0.38 15.81 4.86
C LEU A 62 -0.99 15.16 5.01
N ILE A 63 -1.44 14.84 6.22
CA ILE A 63 -2.70 14.11 6.44
C ILE A 63 -3.90 14.82 5.80
N PRO A 64 -4.17 16.12 6.06
CA PRO A 64 -5.30 16.80 5.45
C PRO A 64 -5.22 16.85 3.93
N LEU A 65 -4.02 17.08 3.39
CA LEU A 65 -3.77 17.10 1.95
C LEU A 65 -4.10 15.75 1.30
N LEU A 66 -3.59 14.64 1.86
CA LEU A 66 -3.82 13.30 1.33
C LEU A 66 -5.31 12.92 1.40
N GLN A 67 -6.00 13.29 2.48
CA GLN A 67 -7.44 13.09 2.63
C GLN A 67 -8.25 13.88 1.59
N GLU A 68 -7.86 15.13 1.32
CA GLU A 68 -8.48 15.97 0.27
C GLU A 68 -8.31 15.33 -1.10
N GLU A 69 -7.10 14.90 -1.45
CA GLU A 69 -6.79 14.32 -2.76
C GLU A 69 -7.50 12.98 -3.00
N VAL A 70 -7.55 12.09 -1.99
CA VAL A 70 -8.28 10.82 -2.07
C VAL A 70 -9.78 11.07 -2.24
N LYS A 71 -10.35 12.01 -1.48
CA LYS A 71 -11.76 12.40 -1.59
C LYS A 71 -12.09 13.00 -2.96
N ALA A 72 -11.13 13.68 -3.58
CA ALA A 72 -11.26 14.21 -4.94
C ALA A 72 -11.15 13.13 -6.03
N GLY A 73 -10.92 11.87 -5.68
CA GLY A 73 -10.84 10.74 -6.61
C GLY A 73 -9.41 10.42 -7.11
N LYS A 74 -8.39 11.06 -6.54
CA LYS A 74 -6.99 10.74 -6.88
C LYS A 74 -6.65 9.31 -6.47
N PHE A 75 -6.01 8.56 -7.38
CA PHE A 75 -5.58 7.21 -7.07
C PHE A 75 -4.47 7.21 -6.01
N PHE A 76 -4.71 6.47 -4.93
CA PHE A 76 -3.82 6.39 -3.79
C PHE A 76 -3.40 4.94 -3.55
N MET A 77 -2.10 4.71 -3.45
CA MET A 77 -1.54 3.38 -3.17
C MET A 77 -0.70 3.39 -1.90
N GLY A 78 -0.99 2.47 -0.98
CA GLY A 78 -0.17 2.22 0.20
C GLY A 78 0.58 0.89 0.08
N VAL A 79 1.88 0.87 0.39
CA VAL A 79 2.73 -0.32 0.32
C VAL A 79 3.30 -0.64 1.69
N CYS A 80 3.13 -1.89 2.14
CA CYS A 80 3.58 -2.41 3.44
C CYS A 80 3.02 -1.57 4.59
N LEU A 81 3.84 -0.83 5.34
CA LEU A 81 3.37 0.08 6.38
C LEU A 81 2.41 1.15 5.82
N GLY A 82 2.64 1.61 4.58
CA GLY A 82 1.72 2.50 3.88
C GLY A 82 0.34 1.89 3.69
N MET A 83 0.20 0.56 3.51
CA MET A 83 -1.09 -0.11 3.51
C MET A 83 -1.76 -0.06 4.90
N HIS A 84 -0.99 -0.26 5.97
CA HIS A 84 -1.52 -0.14 7.35
C HIS A 84 -2.09 1.25 7.60
N ALA A 85 -1.37 2.28 7.16
CA ALA A 85 -1.81 3.66 7.29
C ALA A 85 -3.13 3.99 6.55
N LEU A 86 -3.58 3.15 5.61
CA LEU A 86 -4.85 3.35 4.91
C LEU A 86 -6.08 3.04 5.77
N PHE A 87 -5.94 2.17 6.78
CA PHE A 87 -7.04 1.76 7.64
C PHE A 87 -7.44 2.84 8.65
N GLU A 88 -8.45 2.57 9.48
CA GLU A 88 -8.90 3.52 10.50
C GLU A 88 -7.92 3.58 11.66
N ARG A 89 -7.43 2.42 12.12
CA ARG A 89 -6.52 2.31 13.26
C ARG A 89 -5.52 1.18 13.08
N ASP A 90 -4.38 1.32 13.74
CA ASP A 90 -3.36 0.28 13.84
C ASP A 90 -3.01 0.03 15.32
N PHE A 91 -2.90 -1.25 15.69
CA PHE A 91 -2.63 -1.71 17.06
C PHE A 91 -1.21 -2.22 17.26
N GLU A 92 -0.28 -1.90 16.38
CA GLU A 92 1.13 -2.26 16.52
C GLU A 92 1.82 -1.47 17.64
N GLY A 93 2.02 -2.12 18.78
CA GLY A 93 2.72 -1.52 19.93
C GLY A 93 1.96 -0.38 20.61
N GLY A 94 0.67 -0.21 20.30
CA GLY A 94 -0.20 0.83 20.86
C GLY A 94 -1.50 0.92 20.07
N THR A 95 -2.25 2.00 20.21
CA THR A 95 -3.41 2.32 19.37
C THR A 95 -3.14 3.64 18.67
N TYR A 96 -3.13 3.59 17.34
CA TYR A 96 -2.81 4.75 16.51
C TYR A 96 -3.93 4.98 15.49
N ASP A 97 -4.49 6.18 15.48
CA ASP A 97 -5.39 6.59 14.41
C ASP A 97 -4.60 6.76 13.12
N CYS A 98 -5.14 6.24 12.02
CA CYS A 98 -4.53 6.24 10.71
C CYS A 98 -5.28 7.15 9.73
N LEU A 99 -5.12 6.98 8.42
CA LEU A 99 -5.73 7.87 7.42
C LEU A 99 -7.24 7.63 7.22
N GLY A 100 -7.74 6.43 7.54
CA GLY A 100 -9.17 6.09 7.45
C GLY A 100 -9.70 6.00 6.01
N PHE A 101 -8.87 5.65 5.04
CA PHE A 101 -9.30 5.46 3.64
C PHE A 101 -9.94 4.09 3.41
N LEU A 102 -9.56 3.09 4.20
CA LEU A 102 -10.14 1.77 4.22
C LEU A 102 -10.78 1.51 5.59
N PRO A 103 -11.95 0.86 5.64
CA PRO A 103 -12.62 0.57 6.90
C PRO A 103 -11.91 -0.54 7.67
N GLY A 104 -11.95 -0.45 8.99
CA GLY A 104 -11.45 -1.47 9.91
C GLY A 104 -10.07 -1.16 10.49
N ASP A 105 -9.55 -2.15 11.20
CA ASP A 105 -8.37 -2.03 12.03
C ASP A 105 -7.27 -2.98 11.57
N VAL A 106 -6.02 -2.55 11.74
CA VAL A 106 -4.85 -3.41 11.63
C VAL A 106 -4.53 -3.94 13.02
N VAL A 107 -4.59 -5.27 13.19
CA VAL A 107 -4.40 -5.94 14.48
C VAL A 107 -3.17 -6.84 14.48
N PRO A 108 -2.53 -7.07 15.64
CA PRO A 108 -1.41 -7.99 15.77
C PRO A 108 -1.75 -9.39 15.27
N PHE A 109 -0.77 -10.06 14.69
CA PHE A 109 -0.92 -11.40 14.17
C PHE A 109 -0.87 -12.43 15.31
N GLU A 110 -1.99 -13.10 15.59
CA GLU A 110 -2.06 -14.17 16.60
C GLU A 110 -1.62 -15.50 15.96
N THR A 111 -0.34 -15.84 16.08
CA THR A 111 0.23 -17.06 15.53
C THR A 111 1.36 -17.59 16.42
N LYS A 112 1.63 -18.89 16.32
CA LYS A 112 2.82 -19.53 16.91
C LYS A 112 4.01 -19.53 15.95
N LEU A 113 3.80 -19.13 14.70
CA LEU A 113 4.84 -19.02 13.70
C LEU A 113 5.70 -17.79 13.95
N LYS A 114 6.83 -17.69 13.24
CA LYS A 114 7.74 -16.55 13.37
C LYS A 114 7.12 -15.29 12.79
N VAL A 115 7.06 -14.24 13.60
CA VAL A 115 6.64 -12.89 13.16
C VAL A 115 7.85 -11.96 13.26
N PRO A 116 8.17 -11.19 12.20
CA PRO A 116 7.51 -11.07 10.91
C PRO A 116 7.67 -12.30 10.02
N HIS A 117 6.64 -12.55 9.20
CA HIS A 117 6.79 -13.47 8.10
C HIS A 117 7.57 -12.78 6.98
N MET A 118 8.75 -13.29 6.67
CA MET A 118 9.61 -12.78 5.60
C MET A 118 9.84 -13.92 4.61
N GLY A 119 9.13 -13.91 3.48
CA GLY A 119 9.22 -14.99 2.50
C GLY A 119 8.35 -14.77 1.29
N TRP A 120 8.36 -15.75 0.39
CA TRP A 120 7.57 -15.77 -0.83
C TRP A 120 6.29 -16.57 -0.60
N ASN A 121 5.13 -15.96 -0.87
CA ASN A 121 3.83 -16.61 -0.78
C ASN A 121 3.08 -16.45 -2.09
N GLU A 122 2.18 -17.37 -2.38
CA GLU A 122 1.22 -17.23 -3.46
C GLU A 122 0.07 -16.31 -3.05
N LEU A 123 -0.40 -15.50 -3.99
CA LEU A 123 -1.59 -14.68 -3.78
C LEU A 123 -2.83 -15.43 -4.23
N GLU A 124 -3.78 -15.57 -3.33
CA GLU A 124 -5.10 -16.09 -3.62
C GLU A 124 -6.07 -14.91 -3.82
N PHE A 125 -6.51 -14.67 -5.05
CA PHE A 125 -7.47 -13.64 -5.38
C PHE A 125 -8.88 -14.08 -4.98
N ARG A 126 -9.53 -13.31 -4.09
CA ARG A 126 -10.86 -13.61 -3.54
C ARG A 126 -11.99 -13.02 -4.34
N LYS A 127 -11.74 -11.95 -5.08
CA LYS A 127 -12.73 -11.29 -5.93
C LYS A 127 -12.10 -10.69 -7.18
N ALA A 128 -12.92 -10.55 -8.22
CA ALA A 128 -12.57 -9.73 -9.36
C ALA A 128 -12.42 -8.27 -8.89
N ASN A 129 -11.43 -7.59 -9.43
CA ASN A 129 -11.17 -6.20 -9.12
C ASN A 129 -10.82 -5.43 -10.41
N HIS A 130 -10.88 -4.12 -10.36
CA HIS A 130 -10.66 -3.26 -11.52
C HIS A 130 -9.16 -3.00 -11.78
N TRP A 131 -8.33 -3.09 -10.75
CA TRP A 131 -6.93 -2.66 -10.80
C TRP A 131 -5.96 -3.77 -11.23
N LEU A 132 -6.30 -5.03 -10.93
CA LEU A 132 -5.40 -6.15 -11.11
C LEU A 132 -6.05 -7.24 -11.96
N ARG A 133 -5.34 -7.73 -12.97
CA ARG A 133 -5.77 -8.87 -13.76
C ARG A 133 -5.59 -10.15 -12.94
N GLN A 134 -6.59 -11.02 -12.96
CA GLN A 134 -6.53 -12.32 -12.31
C GLN A 134 -5.49 -13.24 -12.98
N GLY A 135 -4.95 -14.20 -12.23
CA GLY A 135 -4.11 -15.27 -12.76
C GLY A 135 -2.61 -14.98 -12.75
N LEU A 136 -2.15 -13.94 -12.04
CA LEU A 136 -0.73 -13.76 -11.82
C LEU A 136 -0.29 -14.56 -10.60
N PRO A 137 0.62 -15.54 -10.75
CA PRO A 137 1.27 -16.15 -9.61
C PRO A 137 2.16 -15.09 -8.97
N ALA A 138 1.76 -14.60 -7.80
CA ALA A 138 2.54 -13.64 -7.07
C ALA A 138 3.26 -14.35 -5.94
N HIS A 139 4.55 -14.08 -5.81
CA HIS A 139 5.36 -14.48 -4.67
C HIS A 139 5.73 -13.22 -3.88
N PRO A 140 4.82 -12.67 -3.06
CA PRO A 140 5.10 -11.44 -2.34
C PRO A 140 5.98 -11.72 -1.13
N TYR A 141 6.81 -10.73 -0.85
CA TYR A 141 7.48 -10.60 0.44
C TYR A 141 6.50 -9.97 1.42
N VAL A 142 6.02 -10.75 2.39
CA VAL A 142 5.03 -10.27 3.36
C VAL A 142 5.68 -10.05 4.72
N SER A 143 5.51 -8.88 5.28
CA SER A 143 5.78 -8.62 6.67
C SER A 143 4.59 -7.92 7.33
N TYR A 144 4.15 -8.48 8.45
CA TYR A 144 3.26 -7.94 9.51
C TYR A 144 1.79 -7.56 9.23
N HIS A 145 1.00 -7.91 10.17
CA HIS A 145 -0.31 -7.45 10.65
C HIS A 145 -1.52 -7.74 9.77
N LYS A 146 -2.57 -8.12 10.44
CA LYS A 146 -3.79 -8.65 9.86
C LYS A 146 -4.90 -7.62 10.01
N SER A 147 -5.34 -7.00 8.90
CA SER A 147 -6.73 -6.59 8.86
C SER A 147 -7.62 -7.85 8.78
N PRO A 148 -8.88 -7.82 9.24
CA PRO A 148 -9.75 -9.00 9.17
C PRO A 148 -9.87 -9.51 7.72
N ALA A 149 -9.55 -10.80 7.50
CA ALA A 149 -9.54 -11.41 6.16
C ALA A 149 -10.90 -11.45 5.45
N ASP A 150 -11.97 -11.12 6.15
CA ASP A 150 -13.36 -11.23 5.66
C ASP A 150 -14.03 -9.88 5.40
N THR A 151 -13.25 -8.79 5.30
CA THR A 151 -13.80 -7.47 4.96
C THR A 151 -14.01 -7.33 3.45
N PRO A 152 -14.99 -6.54 3.00
CA PRO A 152 -15.31 -6.36 1.57
C PRO A 152 -14.18 -5.76 0.74
N ASP A 153 -13.21 -5.11 1.38
CA ASP A 153 -12.05 -4.47 0.78
C ASP A 153 -10.91 -5.44 0.46
N VAL A 154 -10.91 -6.68 1.00
CA VAL A 154 -9.85 -7.67 0.71
C VAL A 154 -10.00 -8.20 -0.71
N ILE A 155 -8.97 -7.98 -1.53
CA ILE A 155 -8.88 -8.40 -2.94
C ILE A 155 -8.13 -9.72 -3.05
N ALA A 156 -7.01 -9.84 -2.34
CA ALA A 156 -6.19 -11.05 -2.32
C ALA A 156 -5.65 -11.34 -0.93
N THR A 157 -5.47 -12.62 -0.63
CA THR A 157 -4.84 -13.10 0.60
C THR A 157 -3.59 -13.90 0.28
N ALA A 158 -2.70 -14.01 1.26
CA ALA A 158 -1.61 -14.98 1.29
C ALA A 158 -1.84 -15.92 2.48
N GLU A 159 -1.37 -17.17 2.39
CA GLU A 159 -1.51 -18.15 3.47
C GLU A 159 -0.33 -18.07 4.43
N TYR A 160 -0.59 -17.77 5.70
CA TYR A 160 0.38 -17.84 6.78
C TYR A 160 -0.31 -18.08 8.12
N ASP A 161 -0.44 -19.35 8.53
CA ASP A 161 -1.25 -19.77 9.69
C ASP A 161 -2.69 -19.24 9.60
N GLY A 162 -3.26 -19.36 8.40
CA GLY A 162 -4.53 -18.81 7.98
C GLY A 162 -4.40 -17.69 6.93
N PRO A 163 -5.52 -17.25 6.36
CA PRO A 163 -5.53 -16.24 5.32
C PRO A 163 -5.15 -14.86 5.88
N VAL A 164 -4.14 -14.23 5.26
CA VAL A 164 -3.66 -12.87 5.59
C VAL A 164 -3.98 -11.95 4.42
N PRO A 165 -4.65 -10.81 4.64
CA PRO A 165 -4.87 -9.81 3.61
C PRO A 165 -3.56 -9.34 3.01
N ALA A 166 -3.37 -9.60 1.73
CA ALA A 166 -2.17 -9.21 0.99
C ALA A 166 -2.41 -8.01 0.07
N ILE A 167 -3.65 -7.88 -0.43
CA ILE A 167 -4.09 -6.73 -1.22
C ILE A 167 -5.49 -6.35 -0.76
N CYS A 168 -5.67 -5.08 -0.42
CA CYS A 168 -6.95 -4.48 -0.07
C CYS A 168 -7.22 -3.27 -0.94
N GLY A 169 -8.49 -2.93 -1.17
CA GLY A 169 -8.80 -1.71 -1.88
C GLY A 169 -10.29 -1.47 -2.11
N ILE A 170 -10.64 -0.19 -2.12
CA ILE A 170 -11.97 0.35 -2.43
C ILE A 170 -11.79 1.59 -3.29
N ASP A 171 -12.65 1.74 -4.31
CA ASP A 171 -12.69 2.91 -5.20
C ASP A 171 -11.32 3.27 -5.79
N ASN A 172 -10.74 4.37 -5.39
CA ASN A 172 -9.44 4.89 -5.84
C ASN A 172 -8.30 4.60 -4.84
N VAL A 173 -8.51 3.75 -3.82
CA VAL A 173 -7.52 3.40 -2.80
C VAL A 173 -7.12 1.94 -2.93
N LEU A 174 -5.82 1.66 -2.98
CA LEU A 174 -5.23 0.33 -3.09
C LEU A 174 -4.10 0.16 -2.06
N GLY A 175 -4.16 -0.89 -1.27
CA GLY A 175 -3.10 -1.31 -0.35
C GLY A 175 -2.47 -2.62 -0.77
N MET A 176 -1.15 -2.72 -0.70
CA MET A 176 -0.37 -3.96 -0.87
C MET A 176 0.48 -4.18 0.37
N GLN A 177 0.30 -5.33 1.05
CA GLN A 177 1.09 -5.66 2.24
C GLN A 177 2.53 -6.00 1.91
N PHE A 178 2.77 -6.53 0.76
CA PHE A 178 4.10 -6.87 0.25
C PHE A 178 4.71 -5.71 -0.54
N HIS A 179 5.99 -5.86 -0.86
CA HIS A 179 6.76 -4.89 -1.64
C HIS A 179 6.76 -5.27 -3.13
N PRO A 180 5.91 -4.69 -3.98
CA PRO A 180 5.91 -5.01 -5.40
C PRO A 180 7.24 -4.66 -6.07
N GLU A 181 7.93 -3.62 -5.62
CA GLU A 181 9.24 -3.20 -6.13
C GLU A 181 10.35 -4.22 -5.85
N LYS A 182 10.12 -5.17 -4.92
CA LYS A 182 11.03 -6.28 -4.59
C LYS A 182 10.55 -7.64 -5.09
N SER A 183 9.35 -7.71 -5.70
CA SER A 183 8.69 -8.95 -6.11
C SER A 183 8.97 -9.38 -7.55
N GLY A 184 10.10 -8.94 -8.12
CA GLY A 184 10.58 -9.35 -9.43
C GLY A 184 9.59 -9.03 -10.56
N ARG A 185 9.42 -9.98 -11.50
CA ARG A 185 8.51 -9.78 -12.65
C ARG A 185 7.05 -9.68 -12.26
N VAL A 186 6.65 -10.38 -11.22
CA VAL A 186 5.25 -10.35 -10.75
C VAL A 186 4.92 -9.00 -10.15
N GLY A 187 5.80 -8.46 -9.31
CA GLY A 187 5.63 -7.11 -8.76
C GLY A 187 5.59 -6.04 -9.85
N ALA A 188 6.48 -6.14 -10.86
CA ALA A 188 6.46 -5.23 -12.00
C ALA A 188 5.15 -5.32 -12.79
N GLN A 189 4.58 -6.53 -12.95
CA GLN A 189 3.29 -6.70 -13.63
C GLN A 189 2.13 -6.12 -12.80
N LEU A 190 2.15 -6.28 -11.47
CA LEU A 190 1.15 -5.67 -10.59
C LEU A 190 1.20 -4.14 -10.69
N LEU A 191 2.38 -3.53 -10.61
CA LEU A 191 2.55 -2.09 -10.79
C LEU A 191 2.11 -1.64 -12.20
N GLN A 192 2.41 -2.42 -13.25
CA GLN A 192 1.94 -2.12 -14.61
C GLN A 192 0.41 -2.13 -14.71
N ASN A 193 -0.25 -3.08 -14.05
CA ASN A 193 -1.72 -3.12 -14.01
C ASN A 193 -2.30 -1.85 -13.35
N VAL A 194 -1.65 -1.35 -12.28
CA VAL A 194 -2.04 -0.07 -11.65
C VAL A 194 -1.86 1.09 -12.64
N VAL A 195 -0.73 1.15 -13.36
CA VAL A 195 -0.51 2.15 -14.42
C VAL A 195 -1.62 2.09 -15.46
N ASP A 196 -1.90 0.89 -15.98
CA ASP A 196 -2.91 0.67 -17.01
C ASP A 196 -4.31 1.11 -16.55
N TYR A 197 -4.61 0.92 -15.28
CA TYR A 197 -5.88 1.35 -14.68
C TYR A 197 -5.97 2.88 -14.58
N VAL A 198 -4.97 3.50 -13.95
CA VAL A 198 -4.95 4.96 -13.73
C VAL A 198 -4.93 5.75 -15.04
N GLN A 199 -4.32 5.21 -16.10
CA GLN A 199 -4.28 5.86 -17.43
C GLN A 199 -5.56 5.71 -18.25
N LYS A 200 -6.43 4.75 -17.90
CA LYS A 200 -7.69 4.51 -18.63
C LYS A 200 -8.89 5.21 -17.99
N GLY A 201 -8.76 5.55 -16.70
CA GLY A 201 -9.79 6.21 -15.88
C GLY A 201 -10.14 7.54 -16.28
#